data_4b200ecdbf2e528a81988327237ef9ca
#
_entry.id   4b200ecdbf2e528a81988327237ef9ca
#
_cell.length_a   1.000
_cell.length_b   1.000
_cell.length_c   1.000
_cell.angle_alpha   90.00
_cell.angle_beta   90.00
_cell.angle_gamma   90.00
#
_symmetry.space_group_name_H-M   'P 1'
#
loop_
_entity.id
_entity.type
_entity.pdbx_description
1 polymer ?
#
loop_
_entity_poly.entity_id
_entity_poly.type
_entity_poly.pdbx_seq_one_letter_code
_entity_poly.pdbx_strand_id
1 'polypeptide(L)'
;MEFSLDSLQPKERASFALRALYEAAGCRKYHMGRFEEYGLYQENRSFLSSEQVITFTDLDGRLLALKPDVTLSIAKTAQPAPGETLRYYYHENVYRPSAESHTFQEISQMGLEMLGAVGEAQVQQSVRLAAQSLAQLGAAWVLEVSHMGYLFGLFDALGVPENARPGLLEKLREKNAHELRRAAQAAGLDAAGADALTGLLELSGSCEETLAKAESACRNDRMRAAADRKSVV
;
A
#
# COMPACT_ATOMS: atom_id res chain seq x y z
N MET A 1 -38.80 12.36 14.58
CA MET A 1 -38.23 11.00 14.47
C MET A 1 -36.76 11.15 14.77
N GLU A 2 -36.32 10.75 15.97
CA GLU A 2 -34.91 10.77 16.32
C GLU A 2 -34.21 9.60 15.63
N PHE A 3 -33.17 9.89 14.88
CA PHE A 3 -32.36 8.87 14.20
C PHE A 3 -31.38 8.30 15.22
N SER A 4 -31.57 7.03 15.62
CA SER A 4 -30.65 6.35 16.53
C SER A 4 -29.52 5.69 15.73
N LEU A 5 -28.26 5.96 16.10
CA LEU A 5 -27.09 5.31 15.53
C LEU A 5 -27.07 3.79 15.82
N ASP A 6 -27.84 3.35 16.83
CA ASP A 6 -27.95 1.94 17.19
C ASP A 6 -28.71 1.10 16.14
N SER A 7 -29.51 1.75 15.29
CA SER A 7 -30.20 1.08 14.18
C SER A 7 -29.31 0.77 12.97
N LEU A 8 -28.08 1.31 12.94
CA LEU A 8 -27.14 1.09 11.84
C LEU A 8 -26.51 -0.30 11.92
N GLN A 9 -26.35 -0.92 10.75
CA GLN A 9 -25.54 -2.14 10.64
C GLN A 9 -24.06 -1.85 10.99
N PRO A 10 -23.29 -2.85 11.45
CA PRO A 10 -21.88 -2.65 11.80
C PRO A 10 -21.05 -1.99 10.69
N LYS A 11 -21.27 -2.39 9.43
CA LYS A 11 -20.61 -1.79 8.27
C LYS A 11 -20.92 -0.31 8.09
N GLU A 12 -22.17 0.10 8.33
CA GLU A 12 -22.60 1.49 8.22
C GLU A 12 -21.97 2.34 9.33
N ARG A 13 -22.00 1.85 10.57
CA ARG A 13 -21.33 2.51 11.71
C ARG A 13 -19.85 2.71 11.45
N ALA A 14 -19.15 1.66 10.99
CA ALA A 14 -17.74 1.75 10.62
C ALA A 14 -17.50 2.80 9.54
N SER A 15 -18.35 2.84 8.50
CA SER A 15 -18.23 3.83 7.42
C SER A 15 -18.39 5.27 7.92
N PHE A 16 -19.34 5.52 8.83
CA PHE A 16 -19.52 6.85 9.42
C PHE A 16 -18.37 7.24 10.35
N ALA A 17 -17.87 6.30 11.16
CA ALA A 17 -16.73 6.56 12.03
C ALA A 17 -15.45 6.87 11.24
N LEU A 18 -15.15 6.09 10.19
CA LEU A 18 -14.01 6.33 9.31
C LEU A 18 -14.13 7.65 8.54
N ARG A 19 -15.33 7.99 8.07
CA ARG A 19 -15.59 9.27 7.44
C ARG A 19 -15.26 10.43 8.38
N ALA A 20 -15.77 10.40 9.61
CA ALA A 20 -15.51 11.44 10.61
C ALA A 20 -14.02 11.55 10.92
N LEU A 21 -13.31 10.42 11.05
CA LEU A 21 -11.85 10.37 11.24
C LEU A 21 -11.10 11.07 10.11
N TYR A 22 -11.43 10.76 8.86
CA TYR A 22 -10.73 11.31 7.69
C TYR A 22 -11.05 12.78 7.46
N GLU A 23 -12.31 13.21 7.67
CA GLU A 23 -12.70 14.62 7.60
C GLU A 23 -12.01 15.45 8.68
N ALA A 24 -11.90 14.92 9.93
CA ALA A 24 -11.16 15.56 11.00
C ALA A 24 -9.65 15.66 10.71
N ALA A 25 -9.09 14.75 9.92
CA ALA A 25 -7.71 14.79 9.45
C ALA A 25 -7.50 15.73 8.24
N GLY A 26 -8.54 16.46 7.81
CA GLY A 26 -8.49 17.40 6.69
C GLY A 26 -8.60 16.75 5.31
N CYS A 27 -9.07 15.50 5.23
CA CYS A 27 -9.31 14.86 3.95
C CYS A 27 -10.66 15.31 3.36
N ARG A 28 -10.68 15.58 2.07
CA ARG A 28 -11.90 15.89 1.31
C ARG A 28 -12.45 14.62 0.66
N LYS A 29 -13.78 14.49 0.61
CA LYS A 29 -14.42 13.36 -0.05
C LYS A 29 -14.14 13.39 -1.54
N TYR A 30 -13.66 12.27 -2.07
CA TYR A 30 -13.56 12.02 -3.50
C TYR A 30 -14.68 11.06 -3.91
N HIS A 31 -15.27 11.33 -5.07
CA HIS A 31 -16.25 10.46 -5.69
C HIS A 31 -15.91 10.28 -7.16
N MET A 32 -16.01 9.06 -7.66
CA MET A 32 -15.78 8.75 -9.06
C MET A 32 -16.95 7.97 -9.67
N GLY A 33 -17.07 8.06 -10.99
CA GLY A 33 -17.99 7.23 -11.76
C GLY A 33 -17.69 5.73 -11.61
N ARG A 34 -18.60 4.89 -12.05
CA ARG A 34 -18.42 3.44 -12.08
C ARG A 34 -17.56 2.98 -13.25
N PHE A 35 -17.53 3.80 -14.30
CA PHE A 35 -16.90 3.50 -15.58
C PHE A 35 -15.77 4.48 -15.84
N GLU A 36 -14.66 3.95 -16.35
CA GLU A 36 -13.49 4.72 -16.77
C GLU A 36 -13.05 4.27 -18.17
N GLU A 37 -12.36 5.11 -18.90
CA GLU A 37 -11.75 4.70 -20.16
C GLU A 37 -10.67 3.64 -19.89
N TYR A 38 -10.71 2.52 -20.61
CA TYR A 38 -9.74 1.43 -20.44
C TYR A 38 -8.29 1.86 -20.70
N GLY A 39 -8.08 2.90 -21.55
CA GLY A 39 -6.77 3.46 -21.81
C GLY A 39 -5.99 3.86 -20.54
N LEU A 40 -6.67 4.37 -19.53
CA LEU A 40 -6.05 4.70 -18.24
C LEU A 40 -5.31 3.50 -17.63
N TYR A 41 -5.91 2.33 -17.68
CA TYR A 41 -5.33 1.10 -17.13
C TYR A 41 -4.27 0.48 -18.04
N GLN A 42 -4.42 0.64 -19.36
CA GLN A 42 -3.41 0.20 -20.32
C GLN A 42 -2.09 0.96 -20.17
N GLU A 43 -2.16 2.26 -19.92
CA GLU A 43 -0.98 3.12 -19.73
C GLU A 43 -0.30 2.87 -18.38
N ASN A 44 -1.01 2.30 -17.41
CA ASN A 44 -0.54 2.10 -16.04
C ASN A 44 -0.49 0.61 -15.63
N ARG A 45 -0.10 -0.28 -16.55
CA ARG A 45 -0.04 -1.75 -16.32
C ARG A 45 0.89 -2.19 -15.18
N SER A 46 1.89 -1.38 -14.86
CA SER A 46 2.78 -1.63 -13.71
C SER A 46 2.07 -1.47 -12.37
N PHE A 47 1.01 -0.68 -12.33
CA PHE A 47 0.19 -0.48 -11.14
C PHE A 47 -0.92 -1.53 -11.04
N LEU A 48 -1.57 -1.87 -12.15
CA LEU A 48 -2.66 -2.82 -12.20
C LEU A 48 -2.55 -3.69 -13.46
N SER A 49 -2.49 -5.01 -13.29
CA SER A 49 -2.43 -5.93 -14.44
C SER A 49 -3.76 -5.93 -15.22
N SER A 50 -3.68 -6.08 -16.54
CA SER A 50 -4.85 -6.13 -17.41
C SER A 50 -5.86 -7.23 -17.06
N GLU A 51 -5.39 -8.32 -16.44
CA GLU A 51 -6.23 -9.44 -15.99
C GLU A 51 -7.14 -9.07 -14.82
N GLN A 52 -6.86 -7.96 -14.14
CA GLN A 52 -7.65 -7.46 -13.01
C GLN A 52 -8.72 -6.44 -13.43
N VAL A 53 -8.87 -6.18 -14.74
CA VAL A 53 -9.78 -5.15 -15.26
C VAL A 53 -10.93 -5.80 -16.04
N ILE A 54 -12.16 -5.49 -15.63
CA ILE A 54 -13.37 -5.92 -16.34
C ILE A 54 -13.68 -4.85 -17.39
N THR A 55 -13.68 -5.22 -18.67
CA THR A 55 -13.91 -4.31 -19.78
C THR A 55 -15.23 -4.59 -20.50
N PHE A 56 -15.79 -3.55 -21.12
CA PHE A 56 -16.99 -3.62 -21.98
C PHE A 56 -16.96 -2.45 -22.97
N THR A 57 -17.79 -2.55 -24.02
CA THR A 57 -17.93 -1.49 -25.03
C THR A 57 -19.17 -0.65 -24.71
N ASP A 58 -19.03 0.69 -24.75
CA ASP A 58 -20.15 1.59 -24.61
C ASP A 58 -20.99 1.69 -25.90
N LEU A 59 -22.04 2.52 -25.85
CA LEU A 59 -22.97 2.70 -26.97
C LEU A 59 -22.32 3.34 -28.21
N ASP A 60 -21.21 4.05 -28.04
CA ASP A 60 -20.44 4.72 -29.10
C ASP A 60 -19.26 3.88 -29.58
N GLY A 61 -19.11 2.64 -29.11
CA GLY A 61 -18.03 1.73 -29.49
C GLY A 61 -16.71 1.96 -28.74
N ARG A 62 -16.67 2.80 -27.70
CA ARG A 62 -15.47 3.02 -26.90
C ARG A 62 -15.29 1.89 -25.89
N LEU A 63 -14.04 1.48 -25.68
CA LEU A 63 -13.70 0.47 -24.68
C LEU A 63 -13.60 1.12 -23.30
N LEU A 64 -14.53 0.75 -22.43
CA LEU A 64 -14.60 1.17 -21.03
C LEU A 64 -14.21 0.03 -20.10
N ALA A 65 -13.94 0.39 -18.86
CA ALA A 65 -13.67 -0.51 -17.75
C ALA A 65 -14.58 -0.21 -16.56
N LEU A 66 -15.04 -1.26 -15.88
CA LEU A 66 -15.51 -1.12 -14.50
C LEU A 66 -14.32 -0.79 -13.61
N LYS A 67 -14.41 0.26 -12.79
CA LYS A 67 -13.30 0.72 -11.95
C LYS A 67 -12.73 -0.40 -11.05
N PRO A 68 -11.48 -0.83 -11.26
CA PRO A 68 -10.84 -1.86 -10.43
C PRO A 68 -10.16 -1.29 -9.19
N ASP A 69 -9.92 0.02 -9.16
CA ASP A 69 -9.34 0.78 -8.03
C ASP A 69 -9.80 2.24 -8.04
N VAL A 70 -9.40 3.01 -7.05
CA VAL A 70 -9.74 4.44 -6.92
C VAL A 70 -8.49 5.31 -7.04
N THR A 71 -7.32 4.80 -6.68
CA THR A 71 -6.05 5.55 -6.62
C THR A 71 -5.65 6.13 -7.97
N LEU A 72 -5.72 5.34 -9.07
CA LEU A 72 -5.40 5.83 -10.41
C LEU A 72 -6.32 6.96 -10.87
N SER A 73 -7.62 6.86 -10.57
CA SER A 73 -8.58 7.90 -10.91
C SER A 73 -8.32 9.19 -10.16
N ILE A 74 -7.98 9.10 -8.86
CA ILE A 74 -7.57 10.26 -8.07
C ILE A 74 -6.28 10.85 -8.65
N ALA A 75 -5.27 10.04 -8.93
CA ALA A 75 -3.99 10.49 -9.48
C ALA A 75 -4.15 11.21 -10.84
N LYS A 76 -5.05 10.71 -11.70
CA LYS A 76 -5.37 11.34 -13.01
C LYS A 76 -6.00 12.72 -12.86
N THR A 77 -6.85 12.89 -11.85
CA THR A 77 -7.64 14.14 -11.69
C THR A 77 -7.02 15.12 -10.73
N ALA A 78 -6.15 14.66 -9.80
CA ALA A 78 -5.50 15.50 -8.83
C ALA A 78 -4.45 16.41 -9.48
N GLN A 79 -4.54 17.71 -9.22
CA GLN A 79 -3.61 18.73 -9.71
C GLN A 79 -3.13 19.57 -8.52
N PRO A 80 -2.21 19.04 -7.69
CA PRO A 80 -1.66 19.80 -6.57
C PRO A 80 -0.81 20.96 -7.07
N ALA A 81 -0.94 22.14 -6.47
CA ALA A 81 -0.04 23.24 -6.70
C ALA A 81 1.37 22.92 -6.14
N PRO A 82 2.43 23.61 -6.61
CA PRO A 82 3.76 23.42 -6.06
C PRO A 82 3.77 23.61 -4.53
N GLY A 83 4.26 22.61 -3.80
CA GLY A 83 4.29 22.60 -2.33
C GLY A 83 2.96 22.23 -1.65
N GLU A 84 1.89 22.01 -2.40
CA GLU A 84 0.59 21.61 -1.87
C GLU A 84 0.53 20.08 -1.66
N THR A 85 -0.17 19.66 -0.58
CA THR A 85 -0.58 18.26 -0.36
C THR A 85 -2.09 18.19 -0.42
N LEU A 86 -2.62 17.54 -1.45
CA LEU A 86 -4.02 17.18 -1.54
C LEU A 86 -4.29 15.94 -0.70
N ARG A 87 -5.41 15.96 0.03
CA ARG A 87 -5.85 14.84 0.87
C ARG A 87 -7.27 14.49 0.51
N TYR A 88 -7.47 13.25 0.06
CA TYR A 88 -8.78 12.72 -0.31
C TYR A 88 -9.09 11.47 0.51
N TYR A 89 -10.37 11.27 0.83
CA TYR A 89 -10.88 9.99 1.25
C TYR A 89 -12.00 9.57 0.31
N TYR A 90 -12.20 8.27 0.18
CA TYR A 90 -13.24 7.70 -0.65
C TYR A 90 -13.95 6.55 0.06
N HIS A 91 -15.20 6.32 -0.33
CA HIS A 91 -15.97 5.12 -0.01
C HIS A 91 -16.67 4.70 -1.29
N GLU A 92 -16.09 3.75 -2.01
CA GLU A 92 -16.45 3.39 -3.36
C GLU A 92 -16.49 1.88 -3.54
N ASN A 93 -17.31 1.41 -4.46
CA ASN A 93 -17.27 0.03 -4.89
C ASN A 93 -16.28 -0.11 -6.05
N VAL A 94 -15.38 -1.08 -5.96
CA VAL A 94 -14.46 -1.47 -7.03
C VAL A 94 -14.84 -2.87 -7.53
N TYR A 95 -14.49 -3.17 -8.78
CA TYR A 95 -14.93 -4.37 -9.47
C TYR A 95 -13.71 -5.13 -9.97
N ARG A 96 -13.56 -6.39 -9.52
CA ARG A 96 -12.42 -7.22 -9.88
C ARG A 96 -12.84 -8.63 -10.24
N PRO A 97 -12.20 -9.28 -11.24
CA PRO A 97 -12.33 -10.72 -11.41
C PRO A 97 -11.68 -11.44 -10.22
N SER A 98 -12.32 -12.50 -9.76
CA SER A 98 -11.75 -13.41 -8.77
C SER A 98 -11.21 -14.65 -9.45
N ALA A 99 -9.91 -14.90 -9.35
CA ALA A 99 -9.28 -16.10 -9.89
C ALA A 99 -9.76 -17.38 -9.17
N GLU A 100 -10.10 -17.26 -7.89
CA GLU A 100 -10.54 -18.39 -7.07
C GLU A 100 -11.97 -18.84 -7.40
N SER A 101 -12.90 -17.88 -7.52
CA SER A 101 -14.31 -18.20 -7.80
C SER A 101 -14.68 -18.12 -9.27
N HIS A 102 -13.79 -17.69 -10.16
CA HIS A 102 -14.03 -17.41 -11.59
C HIS A 102 -15.26 -16.50 -11.82
N THR A 103 -15.51 -15.57 -10.90
CA THR A 103 -16.63 -14.63 -10.95
C THR A 103 -16.14 -13.18 -10.85
N PHE A 104 -17.01 -12.25 -11.19
CA PHE A 104 -16.77 -10.83 -10.93
C PHE A 104 -17.25 -10.47 -9.52
N GLN A 105 -16.43 -9.72 -8.80
CA GLN A 105 -16.73 -9.29 -7.45
C GLN A 105 -16.88 -7.76 -7.39
N GLU A 106 -17.89 -7.32 -6.66
CA GLU A 106 -18.05 -5.94 -6.22
C GLU A 106 -17.53 -5.83 -4.78
N ILE A 107 -16.47 -5.04 -4.60
CA ILE A 107 -15.79 -4.89 -3.32
C ILE A 107 -16.00 -3.45 -2.84
N SER A 108 -16.66 -3.29 -1.68
CA SER A 108 -16.76 -1.98 -1.04
C SER A 108 -15.42 -1.62 -0.40
N GLN A 109 -14.80 -0.56 -0.88
CA GLN A 109 -13.49 -0.11 -0.44
C GLN A 109 -13.59 1.31 0.13
N MET A 110 -13.02 1.50 1.32
CA MET A 110 -12.85 2.82 1.92
C MET A 110 -11.37 3.07 2.18
N GLY A 111 -10.90 4.25 1.80
CA GLY A 111 -9.48 4.57 1.91
C GLY A 111 -9.22 6.07 1.85
N LEU A 112 -7.95 6.43 1.97
CA LEU A 112 -7.46 7.79 1.82
C LEU A 112 -6.24 7.83 0.90
N GLU A 113 -6.07 8.96 0.21
CA GLU A 113 -4.93 9.24 -0.65
C GLU A 113 -4.37 10.62 -0.34
N MET A 114 -3.05 10.72 -0.34
CA MET A 114 -2.33 11.98 -0.24
C MET A 114 -1.43 12.15 -1.45
N LEU A 115 -1.54 13.28 -2.15
CA LEU A 115 -0.83 13.54 -3.39
C LEU A 115 -0.18 14.92 -3.38
N GLY A 116 0.89 15.09 -4.15
CA GLY A 116 1.64 16.34 -4.27
C GLY A 116 2.87 16.38 -3.38
N ALA A 117 3.04 17.39 -2.55
CA ALA A 117 4.18 17.55 -1.64
C ALA A 117 4.06 16.58 -0.45
N VAL A 118 4.28 15.28 -0.71
CA VAL A 118 4.23 14.22 0.31
C VAL A 118 5.62 14.01 0.88
N GLY A 119 5.82 14.44 2.11
CA GLY A 119 7.05 14.25 2.89
C GLY A 119 6.83 13.28 4.05
N GLU A 120 7.78 13.28 4.98
CA GLU A 120 7.77 12.37 6.13
C GLU A 120 6.53 12.57 7.03
N ALA A 121 6.12 13.82 7.26
CA ALA A 121 4.95 14.13 8.09
C ALA A 121 3.66 13.53 7.51
N GLN A 122 3.49 13.54 6.18
CA GLN A 122 2.34 12.94 5.51
C GLN A 122 2.38 11.41 5.57
N VAL A 123 3.55 10.81 5.45
CA VAL A 123 3.72 9.35 5.61
C VAL A 123 3.37 8.93 7.04
N GLN A 124 3.88 9.63 8.05
CA GLN A 124 3.55 9.39 9.45
C GLN A 124 2.04 9.56 9.72
N GLN A 125 1.43 10.62 9.16
CA GLN A 125 -0.02 10.83 9.25
C GLN A 125 -0.79 9.67 8.64
N SER A 126 -0.37 9.15 7.47
CA SER A 126 -1.02 8.01 6.81
C SER A 126 -0.96 6.74 7.66
N VAL A 127 0.19 6.41 8.24
CA VAL A 127 0.34 5.25 9.13
C VAL A 127 -0.53 5.39 10.39
N ARG A 128 -0.54 6.59 10.98
CA ARG A 128 -1.40 6.88 12.14
C ARG A 128 -2.89 6.74 11.82
N LEU A 129 -3.32 7.28 10.68
CA LEU A 129 -4.71 7.16 10.25
C LEU A 129 -5.07 5.71 9.93
N ALA A 130 -4.15 4.91 9.37
CA ALA A 130 -4.37 3.47 9.18
C ALA A 130 -4.61 2.74 10.51
N ALA A 131 -3.76 2.98 11.53
CA ALA A 131 -3.93 2.40 12.86
C ALA A 131 -5.25 2.85 13.52
N GLN A 132 -5.57 4.15 13.45
CA GLN A 132 -6.82 4.70 13.97
C GLN A 132 -8.04 4.12 13.25
N SER A 133 -7.95 3.90 11.93
CA SER A 133 -9.02 3.27 11.15
C SER A 133 -9.28 1.84 11.60
N LEU A 134 -8.23 1.05 11.79
CA LEU A 134 -8.34 -0.33 12.29
C LEU A 134 -8.95 -0.37 13.70
N ALA A 135 -8.56 0.57 14.57
CA ALA A 135 -9.12 0.68 15.92
C ALA A 135 -10.64 0.96 15.93
N GLN A 136 -11.18 1.65 14.90
CA GLN A 136 -12.62 1.90 14.77
C GLN A 136 -13.43 0.64 14.41
N LEU A 137 -12.77 -0.40 13.89
CA LEU A 137 -13.47 -1.62 13.46
C LEU A 137 -13.82 -2.58 14.59
N GLY A 138 -13.28 -2.36 15.80
CA GLY A 138 -13.61 -3.14 17.00
C GLY A 138 -13.15 -4.59 17.00
N ALA A 139 -12.35 -5.02 16.02
CA ALA A 139 -11.75 -6.35 15.94
C ALA A 139 -10.27 -6.30 16.33
N ALA A 140 -9.68 -7.44 16.71
CA ALA A 140 -8.23 -7.56 16.84
C ALA A 140 -7.57 -7.33 15.48
N TRP A 141 -6.53 -6.51 15.45
CA TRP A 141 -5.84 -6.14 14.22
C TRP A 141 -4.32 -6.10 14.41
N VAL A 142 -3.62 -6.26 13.32
CA VAL A 142 -2.17 -6.04 13.22
C VAL A 142 -1.93 -5.10 12.04
N LEU A 143 -1.14 -4.05 12.26
CA LEU A 143 -0.64 -3.17 11.20
C LEU A 143 0.80 -3.53 10.93
N GLU A 144 1.05 -4.16 9.78
CA GLU A 144 2.41 -4.43 9.29
C GLU A 144 2.91 -3.25 8.47
N VAL A 145 4.09 -2.73 8.82
CA VAL A 145 4.73 -1.62 8.10
C VAL A 145 6.07 -2.09 7.55
N SER A 146 6.28 -1.90 6.25
CA SER A 146 7.56 -2.16 5.58
C SER A 146 8.11 -0.89 4.95
N HIS A 147 9.44 -0.74 4.99
CA HIS A 147 10.12 0.43 4.45
C HIS A 147 11.11 0.03 3.37
N MET A 148 10.77 0.28 2.10
CA MET A 148 11.61 -0.07 0.96
C MET A 148 13.00 0.57 0.99
N GLY A 149 13.13 1.76 1.60
CA GLY A 149 14.43 2.41 1.80
C GLY A 149 15.40 1.58 2.63
N TYR A 150 14.92 0.85 3.64
CA TYR A 150 15.73 -0.07 4.43
C TYR A 150 16.26 -1.22 3.58
N LEU A 151 15.37 -1.85 2.82
CA LEU A 151 15.70 -2.97 1.94
C LEU A 151 16.67 -2.56 0.82
N PHE A 152 16.39 -1.45 0.13
CA PHE A 152 17.32 -0.94 -0.89
C PHE A 152 18.64 -0.48 -0.29
N GLY A 153 18.63 0.09 0.91
CA GLY A 153 19.85 0.37 1.66
C GLY A 153 20.69 -0.88 1.91
N LEU A 154 20.06 -1.99 2.26
CA LEU A 154 20.76 -3.27 2.41
C LEU A 154 21.30 -3.78 1.07
N PHE A 155 20.52 -3.70 -0.01
CA PHE A 155 21.00 -4.08 -1.34
C PHE A 155 22.24 -3.26 -1.76
N ASP A 156 22.22 -1.96 -1.50
CA ASP A 156 23.35 -1.06 -1.79
C ASP A 156 24.58 -1.44 -0.94
N ALA A 157 24.39 -1.70 0.35
CA ALA A 157 25.48 -2.09 1.26
C ALA A 157 26.11 -3.44 0.92
N LEU A 158 25.32 -4.36 0.34
CA LEU A 158 25.79 -5.68 -0.10
C LEU A 158 26.29 -5.69 -1.55
N GLY A 159 26.20 -4.57 -2.28
CA GLY A 159 26.59 -4.50 -3.68
C GLY A 159 25.71 -5.35 -4.61
N VAL A 160 24.41 -5.51 -4.27
CA VAL A 160 23.47 -6.29 -5.10
C VAL A 160 23.29 -5.62 -6.46
N PRO A 161 23.61 -6.31 -7.57
CA PRO A 161 23.42 -5.79 -8.91
C PRO A 161 21.96 -5.43 -9.18
N GLU A 162 21.71 -4.33 -9.91
CA GLU A 162 20.34 -3.86 -10.17
C GLU A 162 19.46 -4.90 -10.87
N ASN A 163 20.02 -5.65 -11.81
CA ASN A 163 19.33 -6.70 -12.53
C ASN A 163 18.92 -7.90 -11.66
N ALA A 164 19.58 -8.12 -10.52
CA ALA A 164 19.23 -9.19 -9.57
C ALA A 164 18.17 -8.78 -8.55
N ARG A 165 17.99 -7.46 -8.31
CA ARG A 165 17.06 -6.94 -7.29
C ARG A 165 15.61 -7.40 -7.47
N PRO A 166 15.00 -7.42 -8.67
CA PRO A 166 13.62 -7.88 -8.83
C PRO A 166 13.42 -9.34 -8.40
N GLY A 167 14.35 -10.23 -8.77
CA GLY A 167 14.26 -11.64 -8.37
C GLY A 167 14.41 -11.85 -6.86
N LEU A 168 15.28 -11.08 -6.20
CA LEU A 168 15.44 -11.13 -4.74
C LEU A 168 14.20 -10.58 -4.02
N LEU A 169 13.58 -9.50 -4.54
CA LEU A 169 12.33 -8.95 -4.02
C LEU A 169 11.18 -9.98 -4.08
N GLU A 170 11.10 -10.72 -5.17
CA GLU A 170 10.09 -11.77 -5.32
C GLU A 170 10.27 -12.86 -4.25
N LYS A 171 11.50 -13.35 -4.04
CA LYS A 171 11.80 -14.37 -3.01
C LYS A 171 11.58 -13.86 -1.59
N LEU A 172 11.85 -12.58 -1.31
CA LEU A 172 11.49 -11.94 -0.05
C LEU A 172 9.97 -11.92 0.16
N ARG A 173 9.20 -11.56 -0.88
CA ARG A 173 7.73 -11.54 -0.83
C ARG A 173 7.13 -12.93 -0.58
N GLU A 174 7.73 -13.97 -1.18
CA GLU A 174 7.35 -15.37 -0.96
C GLU A 174 7.72 -15.88 0.43
N LYS A 175 8.51 -15.12 1.21
CA LYS A 175 9.06 -15.51 2.52
C LYS A 175 9.82 -16.85 2.47
N ASN A 176 10.46 -17.16 1.35
CA ASN A 176 11.20 -18.40 1.12
C ASN A 176 12.70 -18.19 1.37
N ALA A 177 13.14 -18.42 2.61
CA ALA A 177 14.53 -18.21 3.02
C ALA A 177 15.55 -19.05 2.20
N HIS A 178 15.18 -20.29 1.81
CA HIS A 178 16.06 -21.16 1.05
C HIS A 178 16.30 -20.63 -0.37
N GLU A 179 15.22 -20.30 -1.07
CA GLU A 179 15.30 -19.75 -2.44
C GLU A 179 15.92 -18.35 -2.44
N LEU A 180 15.64 -17.53 -1.41
CA LEU A 180 16.28 -16.22 -1.25
C LEU A 180 17.80 -16.37 -1.11
N ARG A 181 18.29 -17.32 -0.30
CA ARG A 181 19.71 -17.60 -0.13
C ARG A 181 20.35 -18.03 -1.45
N ARG A 182 19.72 -18.96 -2.17
CA ARG A 182 20.19 -19.40 -3.50
C ARG A 182 20.28 -18.25 -4.49
N ALA A 183 19.24 -17.42 -4.56
CA ALA A 183 19.19 -16.26 -5.44
C ALA A 183 20.26 -15.22 -5.07
N ALA A 184 20.52 -14.99 -3.78
CA ALA A 184 21.56 -14.11 -3.30
C ALA A 184 22.96 -14.58 -3.72
N GLN A 185 23.26 -15.87 -3.57
CA GLN A 185 24.50 -16.48 -4.01
C GLN A 185 24.66 -16.42 -5.55
N ALA A 186 23.58 -16.68 -6.29
CA ALA A 186 23.58 -16.56 -7.75
C ALA A 186 23.81 -15.11 -8.22
N ALA A 187 23.40 -14.12 -7.42
CA ALA A 187 23.70 -12.70 -7.62
C ALA A 187 25.12 -12.29 -7.24
N GLY A 188 25.96 -13.23 -6.78
CA GLY A 188 27.36 -13.01 -6.42
C GLY A 188 27.62 -12.62 -4.97
N LEU A 189 26.61 -12.70 -4.09
CA LEU A 189 26.85 -12.43 -2.67
C LEU A 189 27.52 -13.61 -1.99
N ASP A 190 28.38 -13.30 -1.03
CA ASP A 190 28.97 -14.30 -0.13
C ASP A 190 27.97 -14.83 0.91
N ALA A 191 28.41 -15.77 1.74
CA ALA A 191 27.56 -16.35 2.78
C ALA A 191 27.03 -15.30 3.75
N ALA A 192 27.83 -14.32 4.14
CA ALA A 192 27.46 -13.27 5.08
C ALA A 192 26.43 -12.30 4.47
N GLY A 193 26.54 -12.00 3.17
CA GLY A 193 25.55 -11.21 2.42
C GLY A 193 24.22 -11.94 2.28
N ALA A 194 24.27 -13.24 1.96
CA ALA A 194 23.07 -14.08 1.89
C ALA A 194 22.38 -14.21 3.26
N ASP A 195 23.14 -14.35 4.36
CA ASP A 195 22.63 -14.36 5.73
C ASP A 195 21.97 -13.03 6.10
N ALA A 196 22.56 -11.92 5.72
CA ALA A 196 21.99 -10.61 5.97
C ALA A 196 20.64 -10.41 5.26
N LEU A 197 20.49 -10.92 4.03
CA LEU A 197 19.21 -10.86 3.30
C LEU A 197 18.16 -11.80 3.91
N THR A 198 18.53 -13.02 4.27
CA THR A 198 17.60 -13.96 4.91
C THR A 198 17.18 -13.48 6.31
N GLY A 199 18.07 -12.79 7.03
CA GLY A 199 17.77 -12.16 8.32
C GLY A 199 16.62 -11.13 8.26
N LEU A 200 16.33 -10.54 7.08
CA LEU A 200 15.16 -9.68 6.93
C LEU A 200 13.84 -10.41 7.19
N LEU A 201 13.78 -11.71 6.89
CA LEU A 201 12.60 -12.54 7.13
C LEU A 201 12.34 -12.79 8.62
N GLU A 202 13.33 -12.58 9.45
CA GLU A 202 13.29 -12.72 10.90
C GLU A 202 12.94 -11.40 11.61
N LEU A 203 12.88 -10.27 10.86
CA LEU A 203 12.48 -8.98 11.38
C LEU A 203 10.94 -8.96 11.60
N SER A 204 10.52 -9.65 12.64
CA SER A 204 9.11 -9.72 13.05
C SER A 204 9.03 -9.66 14.59
N GLY A 205 7.86 -9.28 15.10
CA GLY A 205 7.63 -9.13 16.53
C GLY A 205 6.93 -7.81 16.85
N SER A 206 7.03 -7.35 18.09
CA SER A 206 6.55 -6.01 18.44
C SER A 206 7.31 -4.93 17.64
N CYS A 207 6.68 -3.76 17.47
CA CYS A 207 7.29 -2.65 16.74
C CYS A 207 8.65 -2.27 17.36
N GLU A 208 8.70 -2.16 18.68
CA GLU A 208 9.91 -1.79 19.43
C GLU A 208 11.06 -2.80 19.24
N GLU A 209 10.78 -4.10 19.42
CA GLU A 209 11.77 -5.16 19.22
C GLU A 209 12.26 -5.23 17.79
N THR A 210 11.35 -5.10 16.82
CA THR A 210 11.68 -5.15 15.39
C THR A 210 12.55 -3.96 14.99
N LEU A 211 12.22 -2.75 15.46
CA LEU A 211 13.02 -1.55 15.22
C LEU A 211 14.41 -1.67 15.85
N ALA A 212 14.53 -2.15 17.09
CA ALA A 212 15.82 -2.35 17.74
C ALA A 212 16.71 -3.34 16.96
N LYS A 213 16.13 -4.45 16.47
CA LYS A 213 16.83 -5.41 15.60
C LYS A 213 17.26 -4.76 14.28
N ALA A 214 16.35 -3.99 13.64
CA ALA A 214 16.64 -3.31 12.38
C ALA A 214 17.73 -2.25 12.55
N GLU A 215 17.69 -1.44 13.60
CA GLU A 215 18.74 -0.45 13.94
C GLU A 215 20.11 -1.13 14.12
N SER A 216 20.17 -2.24 14.86
CA SER A 216 21.43 -2.97 15.10
C SER A 216 22.03 -3.60 13.83
N ALA A 217 21.19 -3.93 12.84
CA ALA A 217 21.57 -4.50 11.57
C ALA A 217 21.87 -3.47 10.48
N CYS A 218 21.75 -2.16 10.76
CA CYS A 218 22.03 -1.10 9.79
C CYS A 218 23.49 -1.08 9.35
N ARG A 219 23.71 -1.09 8.02
CA ARG A 219 25.03 -1.08 7.39
C ARG A 219 25.41 0.25 6.74
N ASN A 220 24.45 1.14 6.51
CA ASN A 220 24.65 2.46 5.92
C ASN A 220 23.63 3.48 6.41
N ASP A 221 23.82 4.75 6.02
CA ASP A 221 22.96 5.85 6.46
C ASP A 221 21.54 5.76 5.90
N ARG A 222 21.36 5.16 4.70
CA ARG A 222 20.04 4.92 4.12
C ARG A 222 19.20 3.97 4.97
N MET A 223 19.83 2.91 5.48
CA MET A 223 19.17 1.98 6.40
C MET A 223 18.88 2.65 7.74
N ARG A 224 19.82 3.44 8.28
CA ARG A 224 19.61 4.18 9.53
C ARG A 224 18.46 5.17 9.41
N ALA A 225 18.42 5.96 8.34
CA ALA A 225 17.32 6.89 8.08
C ALA A 225 15.97 6.19 7.94
N ALA A 226 15.95 4.96 7.40
CA ALA A 226 14.73 4.18 7.27
C ALA A 226 14.29 3.49 8.58
N ALA A 227 15.23 3.16 9.48
CA ALA A 227 14.96 2.58 10.78
C ALA A 227 14.66 3.64 11.87
N ASP A 228 15.15 4.87 11.70
CA ASP A 228 14.98 6.00 12.66
C ASP A 228 13.57 6.60 12.63
N ARG A 229 12.55 5.74 12.58
CA ARG A 229 11.15 6.18 12.58
C ARG A 229 10.48 6.02 13.93
N LYS A 230 11.18 6.35 15.01
CA LYS A 230 10.64 6.35 16.38
C LYS A 230 9.40 7.23 16.58
N SER A 231 9.13 8.12 15.63
CA SER A 231 7.99 9.05 15.68
C SER A 231 6.72 8.54 15.01
N VAL A 232 6.72 7.33 14.44
CA VAL A 232 5.55 6.76 13.73
C VAL A 232 4.65 5.93 14.66
N VAL A 233 5.13 5.65 15.85
CA VAL A 233 4.39 4.83 16.84
C VAL A 233 3.81 5.69 17.96
#